data_b162357dea4e7cf360f441cf4f25ff07
#
_entry.id   b162357dea4e7cf360f441cf4f25ff07
#
_cell.length_a   1.000
_cell.length_b   1.000
_cell.length_c   1.000
_cell.angle_alpha   90.00
_cell.angle_beta   90.00
_cell.angle_gamma   90.00
#
_symmetry.space_group_name_H-M   'P 1'
#
loop_
_entity.id
_entity.type
_entity.pdbx_description
1 polymer ?
#
loop_
_entity_poly.entity_id
_entity_poly.type
_entity_poly.pdbx_seq_one_letter_code
_entity_poly.pdbx_strand_id
1 'polypeptide(L)'
;MKIFIPQESKQTLGGGWTWIRTFTKFSKDWAVITHNQEEKHDLCLIAGATQTSRETIIREKENKIPIVLRIDNIPRNSRNRNTGTSRLYDFAQWADLVIYQSSWAKKFIEPFIRKTGLVILNGADETIFKPEGRKITSPNSPVYLYSQINRDETKQFHIAWYNYIFIQRQEPNAILWLVGNFSPEHLQYNFDFFQGENWKYWGAIDNPELLADIYRSADYFLYTYFNDACSQTLIEFYLCGGQPIYLSLTGGAVEIKEKFEMYGREYLTATRMCKEYKEALEGIIR
;
A
#
# COMPACT_ATOMS: atom_id res chain seq x y z
N MET A 1 0.41 25.67 3.60
CA MET A 1 -0.90 25.08 3.20
C MET A 1 -1.42 24.26 4.36
N LYS A 2 -2.70 24.40 4.71
CA LYS A 2 -3.34 23.54 5.73
C LYS A 2 -4.29 22.57 5.04
N ILE A 3 -4.09 21.28 5.27
CA ILE A 3 -4.81 20.19 4.58
C ILE A 3 -5.67 19.44 5.61
N PHE A 4 -6.95 19.36 5.35
CA PHE A 4 -7.84 18.48 6.10
C PHE A 4 -7.83 17.07 5.47
N ILE A 5 -7.49 16.06 6.25
CA ILE A 5 -7.58 14.65 5.87
C ILE A 5 -8.63 13.99 6.75
N PRO A 6 -9.82 13.66 6.23
CA PRO A 6 -10.86 12.98 6.99
C PRO A 6 -10.38 11.62 7.50
N GLN A 7 -10.60 11.34 8.78
CA GLN A 7 -10.31 10.03 9.39
C GLN A 7 -11.49 9.60 10.23
N GLU A 8 -12.11 8.48 9.88
CA GLU A 8 -13.26 7.93 10.61
C GLU A 8 -12.87 6.83 11.61
N SER A 9 -11.66 6.28 11.55
CA SER A 9 -11.21 5.26 12.48
C SER A 9 -9.74 5.40 12.86
N LYS A 10 -9.40 4.91 14.06
CA LYS A 10 -8.02 4.89 14.60
C LYS A 10 -7.29 3.59 14.30
N GLN A 11 -7.55 2.94 13.19
CA GLN A 11 -6.85 1.70 12.82
C GLN A 11 -5.37 1.97 12.58
N THR A 12 -4.51 1.14 13.15
CA THR A 12 -3.05 1.25 13.03
C THR A 12 -2.51 0.51 11.81
N LEU A 13 -3.21 -0.53 11.36
CA LEU A 13 -2.80 -1.39 10.27
C LEU A 13 -3.61 -1.13 8.99
N GLY A 14 -2.95 -1.19 7.83
CA GLY A 14 -3.55 -1.07 6.51
C GLY A 14 -2.91 0.01 5.66
N GLY A 15 -2.84 -0.23 4.35
CA GLY A 15 -2.13 0.63 3.39
C GLY A 15 -2.57 2.09 3.38
N GLY A 16 -3.86 2.38 3.57
CA GLY A 16 -4.38 3.75 3.64
C GLY A 16 -3.86 4.51 4.87
N TRP A 17 -3.80 3.85 6.04
CA TRP A 17 -3.28 4.45 7.28
C TRP A 17 -1.77 4.65 7.23
N THR A 18 -1.04 3.69 6.67
CA THR A 18 0.40 3.81 6.44
C THR A 18 0.68 5.00 5.53
N TRP A 19 -0.10 5.14 4.44
CA TRP A 19 0.04 6.27 3.54
C TRP A 19 -0.20 7.62 4.25
N ILE A 20 -1.26 7.76 5.05
CA ILE A 20 -1.55 9.01 5.80
C ILE A 20 -0.39 9.37 6.73
N ARG A 21 0.10 8.41 7.52
CA ARG A 21 1.25 8.65 8.43
C ARG A 21 2.50 9.08 7.66
N THR A 22 2.81 8.40 6.58
CA THR A 22 3.96 8.70 5.73
C THR A 22 3.80 10.09 5.10
N PHE A 23 2.64 10.38 4.51
CA PHE A 23 2.35 11.68 3.93
C PHE A 23 2.48 12.81 4.97
N THR A 24 1.88 12.65 6.14
CA THR A 24 1.97 13.64 7.23
C THR A 24 3.42 13.89 7.67
N LYS A 25 4.23 12.83 7.79
CA LYS A 25 5.64 12.93 8.18
C LYS A 25 6.46 13.71 7.15
N PHE A 26 6.29 13.43 5.86
CA PHE A 26 7.13 13.97 4.79
C PHE A 26 6.59 15.26 4.16
N SER A 27 5.37 15.67 4.50
CA SER A 27 4.81 16.97 4.06
C SER A 27 4.98 18.11 5.07
N LYS A 28 5.50 17.85 6.28
CA LYS A 28 5.57 18.79 7.41
C LYS A 28 6.22 20.15 7.10
N ASP A 29 7.14 20.19 6.13
CA ASP A 29 7.86 21.44 5.78
C ASP A 29 7.04 22.38 4.89
N TRP A 30 5.93 21.91 4.31
CA TRP A 30 5.10 22.69 3.40
C TRP A 30 3.59 22.57 3.67
N ALA A 31 3.16 21.60 4.47
CA ALA A 31 1.76 21.42 4.84
C ALA A 31 1.60 21.16 6.34
N VAL A 32 0.51 21.67 6.88
CA VAL A 32 -0.03 21.31 8.20
C VAL A 32 -1.24 20.44 7.99
N ILE A 33 -1.21 19.21 8.51
CA ILE A 33 -2.32 18.27 8.41
C ILE A 33 -3.22 18.43 9.62
N THR A 34 -4.52 18.56 9.38
CA THR A 34 -5.56 18.47 10.41
C THR A 34 -6.53 17.34 10.12
N HIS A 35 -7.06 16.73 11.17
CA HIS A 35 -8.14 15.75 11.12
C HIS A 35 -9.44 16.32 11.73
N ASN A 36 -9.42 17.60 12.10
CA ASN A 36 -10.58 18.30 12.63
C ASN A 36 -11.20 19.18 11.54
N GLN A 37 -12.41 18.83 11.11
CA GLN A 37 -13.14 19.54 10.08
C GLN A 37 -13.52 20.98 10.47
N GLU A 38 -13.62 21.27 11.78
CA GLU A 38 -13.95 22.60 12.28
C GLU A 38 -12.79 23.59 12.19
N GLU A 39 -11.57 23.10 12.02
CA GLU A 39 -10.41 23.94 11.83
C GLU A 39 -10.37 24.51 10.40
N LYS A 40 -10.09 25.82 10.29
CA LYS A 40 -9.89 26.41 8.96
C LYS A 40 -8.77 25.69 8.20
N HIS A 41 -9.05 25.28 6.97
CA HIS A 41 -8.12 24.60 6.09
C HIS A 41 -8.29 25.06 4.63
N ASP A 42 -7.25 24.84 3.83
CA ASP A 42 -7.18 25.32 2.44
C ASP A 42 -7.75 24.30 1.44
N LEU A 43 -7.69 23.02 1.77
CA LEU A 43 -8.22 21.92 0.96
C LEU A 43 -8.55 20.69 1.79
N CYS A 44 -9.42 19.83 1.25
CA CYS A 44 -9.73 18.50 1.78
C CYS A 44 -9.08 17.43 0.91
N LEU A 45 -8.21 16.59 1.50
CA LEU A 45 -7.57 15.45 0.83
C LEU A 45 -8.18 14.15 1.34
N ILE A 46 -9.00 13.52 0.51
CA ILE A 46 -9.60 12.21 0.76
C ILE A 46 -8.54 11.14 0.48
N ALA A 47 -7.92 10.60 1.51
CA ALA A 47 -6.89 9.56 1.39
C ALA A 47 -7.45 8.22 0.89
N GLY A 48 -8.73 7.96 1.13
CA GLY A 48 -9.46 6.80 0.66
C GLY A 48 -10.97 6.96 0.79
N ALA A 49 -11.71 6.65 -0.26
CA ALA A 49 -13.17 6.84 -0.29
C ALA A 49 -13.92 6.00 0.76
N THR A 50 -13.36 4.87 1.18
CA THR A 50 -13.97 4.00 2.21
C THR A 50 -13.73 4.48 3.64
N GLN A 51 -12.84 5.43 3.83
CA GLN A 51 -12.42 5.97 5.14
C GLN A 51 -13.09 7.31 5.46
N THR A 52 -13.95 7.80 4.57
CA THR A 52 -14.55 9.13 4.67
C THR A 52 -16.07 9.03 4.52
N SER A 53 -16.83 9.78 5.32
CA SER A 53 -18.28 9.85 5.19
C SER A 53 -18.72 10.78 4.03
N ARG A 54 -19.94 10.58 3.54
CA ARG A 54 -20.51 11.47 2.53
C ARG A 54 -20.81 12.84 3.12
N GLU A 55 -21.27 12.88 4.34
CA GLU A 55 -21.62 14.10 5.07
C GLU A 55 -20.42 15.03 5.19
N THR A 56 -19.24 14.46 5.52
CA THR A 56 -17.99 15.21 5.57
C THR A 56 -17.71 15.91 4.25
N ILE A 57 -17.84 15.19 3.12
CA ILE A 57 -17.52 15.73 1.80
C ILE A 57 -18.56 16.75 1.32
N ILE A 58 -19.84 16.52 1.61
CA ILE A 58 -20.92 17.48 1.28
C ILE A 58 -20.64 18.81 1.96
N ARG A 59 -20.26 18.79 3.24
CA ARG A 59 -19.92 20.00 3.99
C ARG A 59 -18.74 20.76 3.39
N GLU A 60 -17.66 20.07 2.96
CA GLU A 60 -16.54 20.73 2.28
C GLU A 60 -17.01 21.39 0.97
N LYS A 61 -17.85 20.72 0.22
CA LYS A 61 -18.42 21.27 -1.02
C LYS A 61 -19.27 22.52 -0.78
N GLU A 62 -20.12 22.51 0.25
CA GLU A 62 -20.94 23.66 0.64
C GLU A 62 -20.08 24.86 1.06
N ASN A 63 -18.97 24.58 1.72
CA ASN A 63 -17.99 25.59 2.12
C ASN A 63 -17.05 26.01 0.98
N LYS A 64 -17.22 25.46 -0.22
CA LYS A 64 -16.39 25.74 -1.42
C LYS A 64 -14.89 25.44 -1.18
N ILE A 65 -14.60 24.48 -0.33
CA ILE A 65 -13.24 23.99 -0.09
C ILE A 65 -12.86 23.04 -1.23
N PRO A 66 -11.70 23.20 -1.88
CA PRO A 66 -11.21 22.29 -2.90
C PRO A 66 -11.07 20.87 -2.37
N ILE A 67 -11.54 19.89 -3.16
CA ILE A 67 -11.54 18.47 -2.77
C ILE A 67 -10.59 17.70 -3.68
N VAL A 68 -9.66 16.99 -3.09
CA VAL A 68 -8.75 16.07 -3.78
C VAL A 68 -9.07 14.65 -3.37
N LEU A 69 -9.32 13.79 -4.35
CA LEU A 69 -9.57 12.36 -4.12
C LEU A 69 -8.37 11.52 -4.53
N ARG A 70 -7.75 10.85 -3.56
CA ARG A 70 -6.81 9.78 -3.84
C ARG A 70 -7.55 8.46 -4.04
N ILE A 71 -7.29 7.79 -5.14
CA ILE A 71 -7.83 6.46 -5.44
C ILE A 71 -6.95 5.42 -4.73
N ASP A 72 -7.39 4.98 -3.55
CA ASP A 72 -6.64 4.05 -2.69
C ASP A 72 -6.95 2.58 -2.96
N ASN A 73 -8.02 2.31 -3.71
CA ASN A 73 -8.53 0.97 -3.87
C ASN A 73 -9.23 0.78 -5.21
N ILE A 74 -9.23 -0.47 -5.65
CA ILE A 74 -10.01 -0.93 -6.80
C ILE A 74 -11.27 -1.62 -6.28
N PRO A 75 -12.44 -1.38 -6.87
CA PRO A 75 -13.65 -2.12 -6.51
C PRO A 75 -13.41 -3.63 -6.62
N ARG A 76 -13.73 -4.38 -5.57
CA ARG A 76 -13.53 -5.83 -5.49
C ARG A 76 -14.75 -6.50 -4.86
N ASN A 77 -15.22 -7.58 -5.45
CA ASN A 77 -16.33 -8.37 -4.88
C ASN A 77 -15.94 -9.02 -3.54
N SER A 78 -14.67 -9.42 -3.38
CA SER A 78 -14.15 -10.11 -2.19
C SER A 78 -14.32 -9.35 -0.88
N ARG A 79 -14.63 -8.07 -0.93
CA ARG A 79 -14.78 -7.23 0.29
C ARG A 79 -16.21 -6.79 0.58
N ASN A 80 -17.21 -7.37 -0.07
CA ASN A 80 -18.64 -7.03 0.11
C ASN A 80 -18.91 -5.50 0.06
N ARG A 81 -18.33 -4.79 -0.93
CA ARG A 81 -18.22 -3.33 -0.95
C ARG A 81 -19.05 -2.65 -2.04
N ASN A 82 -20.27 -3.06 -2.23
CA ASN A 82 -21.19 -2.31 -3.11
C ASN A 82 -21.26 -0.83 -2.74
N THR A 83 -21.26 -0.54 -1.43
CA THR A 83 -21.23 0.83 -0.91
C THR A 83 -19.92 1.57 -1.18
N GLY A 84 -18.78 0.88 -1.14
CA GLY A 84 -17.46 1.46 -1.43
C GLY A 84 -17.32 1.89 -2.89
N THR A 85 -17.86 1.12 -3.82
CA THR A 85 -17.83 1.42 -5.26
C THR A 85 -18.67 2.64 -5.59
N SER A 86 -19.91 2.73 -5.07
CA SER A 86 -20.75 3.91 -5.31
C SER A 86 -20.16 5.17 -4.67
N ARG A 87 -19.56 5.03 -3.49
CA ARG A 87 -18.88 6.13 -2.79
C ARG A 87 -17.68 6.65 -3.59
N LEU A 88 -16.91 5.76 -4.20
CA LEU A 88 -15.80 6.13 -5.06
C LEU A 88 -16.26 6.96 -6.27
N TYR A 89 -17.36 6.54 -6.91
CA TYR A 89 -17.94 7.28 -8.02
C TYR A 89 -18.41 8.67 -7.57
N ASP A 90 -19.21 8.76 -6.51
CA ASP A 90 -19.76 10.02 -6.01
C ASP A 90 -18.64 11.00 -5.63
N PHE A 91 -17.63 10.55 -4.91
CA PHE A 91 -16.52 11.39 -4.49
C PHE A 91 -15.69 11.87 -5.66
N ALA A 92 -15.52 11.04 -6.68
CA ALA A 92 -14.84 11.46 -7.90
C ALA A 92 -15.58 12.59 -8.63
N GLN A 93 -16.94 12.55 -8.65
CA GLN A 93 -17.72 13.63 -9.25
C GLN A 93 -17.59 14.96 -8.46
N TRP A 94 -17.40 14.88 -7.15
CA TRP A 94 -17.24 16.05 -6.29
C TRP A 94 -15.80 16.57 -6.21
N ALA A 95 -14.83 15.75 -6.53
CA ALA A 95 -13.42 16.11 -6.45
C ALA A 95 -13.02 17.11 -7.55
N ASP A 96 -12.22 18.11 -7.19
CA ASP A 96 -11.59 19.05 -8.11
C ASP A 96 -10.38 18.41 -8.78
N LEU A 97 -9.68 17.50 -8.05
CA LEU A 97 -8.58 16.68 -8.56
C LEU A 97 -8.73 15.24 -8.12
N VAL A 98 -8.44 14.31 -9.04
CA VAL A 98 -8.27 12.88 -8.73
C VAL A 98 -6.81 12.48 -8.89
N ILE A 99 -6.29 11.72 -7.92
CA ILE A 99 -4.92 11.17 -7.92
C ILE A 99 -4.99 9.66 -7.89
N TYR A 100 -4.47 9.02 -8.93
CA TYR A 100 -4.34 7.57 -9.05
C TYR A 100 -2.97 7.12 -8.56
N GLN A 101 -2.91 5.95 -7.90
CA GLN A 101 -1.67 5.41 -7.34
C GLN A 101 -0.75 4.76 -8.38
N SER A 102 -1.23 4.48 -9.58
CA SER A 102 -0.47 3.92 -10.70
C SER A 102 -1.19 4.18 -12.02
N SER A 103 -0.47 4.12 -13.12
CA SER A 103 -1.04 4.20 -14.48
C SER A 103 -1.99 3.03 -14.74
N TRP A 104 -1.69 1.85 -14.18
CA TRP A 104 -2.59 0.71 -14.24
C TRP A 104 -3.91 0.99 -13.50
N ALA A 105 -3.85 1.53 -12.27
CA ALA A 105 -5.04 1.90 -11.51
C ALA A 105 -5.86 2.96 -12.24
N LYS A 106 -5.20 3.95 -12.85
CA LYS A 106 -5.87 4.96 -13.68
C LYS A 106 -6.60 4.30 -14.85
N LYS A 107 -5.91 3.49 -15.65
CA LYS A 107 -6.50 2.80 -16.81
C LYS A 107 -7.71 1.94 -16.43
N PHE A 108 -7.68 1.32 -15.24
CA PHE A 108 -8.74 0.44 -14.76
C PHE A 108 -9.93 1.21 -14.17
N ILE A 109 -9.69 2.30 -13.42
CA ILE A 109 -10.71 3.01 -12.63
C ILE A 109 -11.31 4.20 -13.37
N GLU A 110 -10.52 4.95 -14.15
CA GLU A 110 -10.95 6.16 -14.85
C GLU A 110 -12.21 5.95 -15.71
N PRO A 111 -12.34 4.86 -16.49
CA PRO A 111 -13.56 4.60 -17.27
C PRO A 111 -14.81 4.44 -16.39
N PHE A 112 -14.64 3.88 -15.20
CA PHE A 112 -15.72 3.65 -14.25
C PHE A 112 -16.16 4.93 -13.57
N ILE A 113 -15.23 5.74 -13.04
CA ILE A 113 -15.56 6.98 -12.33
C ILE A 113 -15.74 8.17 -13.28
N ARG A 114 -15.36 8.04 -14.55
CA ARG A 114 -15.48 9.08 -15.60
C ARG A 114 -14.84 10.42 -15.20
N LYS A 115 -13.72 10.35 -14.51
CA LYS A 115 -12.98 11.53 -14.05
C LYS A 115 -11.50 11.31 -14.28
N THR A 116 -10.89 12.13 -15.14
CA THR A 116 -9.46 12.10 -15.37
C THR A 116 -8.70 12.70 -14.19
N GLY A 117 -7.42 12.36 -14.06
CA GLY A 117 -6.59 12.84 -12.97
C GLY A 117 -5.12 12.56 -13.20
N LEU A 118 -4.32 12.90 -12.20
CA LEU A 118 -2.88 12.67 -12.18
C LEU A 118 -2.54 11.25 -11.71
N VAL A 119 -1.37 10.77 -12.06
CA VAL A 119 -0.79 9.55 -11.50
C VAL A 119 0.36 9.95 -10.60
N ILE A 120 0.25 9.58 -9.31
CA ILE A 120 1.33 9.72 -8.34
C ILE A 120 1.53 8.37 -7.67
N LEU A 121 2.62 7.69 -8.01
CA LEU A 121 2.95 6.40 -7.41
C LEU A 121 3.22 6.57 -5.92
N ASN A 122 2.77 5.63 -5.09
CA ASN A 122 3.10 5.67 -3.67
C ASN A 122 4.60 5.69 -3.44
N GLY A 123 4.99 6.22 -2.29
CA GLY A 123 6.32 6.11 -1.73
C GLY A 123 6.26 5.50 -0.35
N ALA A 124 7.38 4.95 0.13
CA ALA A 124 7.51 4.50 1.51
C ALA A 124 8.56 5.33 2.25
N ASP A 125 8.52 5.25 3.57
CA ASP A 125 9.44 5.97 4.47
C ASP A 125 10.87 5.46 4.31
N GLU A 126 11.68 6.15 3.52
CA GLU A 126 13.08 5.83 3.25
C GLU A 126 14.00 6.00 4.46
N THR A 127 13.54 6.63 5.53
CA THR A 127 14.32 6.72 6.77
C THR A 127 14.29 5.40 7.53
N ILE A 128 13.23 4.58 7.32
CA ILE A 128 13.00 3.28 7.94
C ILE A 128 13.34 2.16 6.96
N PHE A 129 12.68 2.18 5.79
CA PHE A 129 12.88 1.18 4.74
C PHE A 129 14.07 1.56 3.88
N LYS A 130 15.23 1.03 4.22
CA LYS A 130 16.51 1.24 3.55
C LYS A 130 17.39 0.00 3.69
N PRO A 131 18.42 -0.18 2.85
CA PRO A 131 19.27 -1.36 2.90
C PRO A 131 20.11 -1.45 4.18
N GLU A 132 20.47 -0.28 4.70
CA GLU A 132 21.26 -0.16 5.92
C GLU A 132 20.40 -0.40 7.15
N GLY A 133 20.91 -1.17 8.10
CA GLY A 133 20.24 -1.45 9.37
C GLY A 133 20.45 -2.88 9.83
N ARG A 134 19.69 -3.25 10.84
CA ARG A 134 19.78 -4.59 11.42
C ARG A 134 19.27 -5.64 10.43
N LYS A 135 19.98 -6.79 10.39
CA LYS A 135 19.52 -8.02 9.75
C LYS A 135 19.28 -9.08 10.82
N ILE A 136 18.19 -9.81 10.66
CA ILE A 136 17.82 -10.92 11.53
C ILE A 136 18.51 -12.18 10.98
N THR A 137 19.31 -12.83 11.80
CA THR A 137 19.96 -14.09 11.42
C THR A 137 18.93 -15.21 11.33
N SER A 138 18.95 -15.94 10.24
CA SER A 138 18.19 -17.18 10.08
C SER A 138 19.16 -18.37 10.11
N PRO A 139 18.81 -19.48 10.80
CA PRO A 139 19.60 -20.70 10.74
C PRO A 139 19.52 -21.38 9.37
N ASN A 140 18.51 -21.05 8.59
CA ASN A 140 18.25 -21.62 7.28
C ASN A 140 18.34 -20.52 6.21
N SER A 141 18.83 -20.88 5.03
CA SER A 141 19.03 -19.95 3.91
C SER A 141 18.87 -20.72 2.59
N PRO A 142 18.38 -20.11 1.52
CA PRO A 142 17.90 -18.73 1.47
C PRO A 142 16.57 -18.49 2.19
N VAL A 143 16.32 -17.24 2.57
CA VAL A 143 15.08 -16.80 3.21
C VAL A 143 14.12 -16.26 2.16
N TYR A 144 13.00 -16.91 1.98
CA TYR A 144 11.88 -16.46 1.18
C TYR A 144 10.86 -15.76 2.07
N LEU A 145 10.34 -14.63 1.65
CA LEU A 145 9.35 -13.86 2.38
C LEU A 145 8.01 -13.87 1.66
N TYR A 146 6.94 -14.03 2.40
CA TYR A 146 5.61 -13.67 1.98
C TYR A 146 4.98 -12.72 3.00
N SER A 147 4.55 -11.53 2.57
CA SER A 147 3.97 -10.51 3.43
C SER A 147 2.46 -10.37 3.21
N GLN A 148 1.75 -9.79 4.20
CA GLN A 148 0.32 -9.54 4.16
C GLN A 148 -0.57 -10.78 4.00
N ILE A 149 -0.25 -11.88 4.69
CA ILE A 149 -1.17 -13.01 4.75
C ILE A 149 -2.46 -12.57 5.44
N ASN A 150 -3.56 -12.66 4.70
CA ASN A 150 -4.90 -12.37 5.18
C ASN A 150 -5.94 -13.10 4.33
N ARG A 151 -7.26 -12.91 4.62
CA ARG A 151 -8.36 -13.52 3.88
C ARG A 151 -8.61 -12.91 2.49
N ASP A 152 -7.88 -11.89 2.10
CA ASP A 152 -8.07 -11.26 0.78
C ASP A 152 -7.50 -12.18 -0.31
N GLU A 153 -8.38 -12.82 -1.06
CA GLU A 153 -8.03 -13.74 -2.15
C GLU A 153 -7.10 -13.09 -3.18
N THR A 154 -7.12 -11.76 -3.29
CA THR A 154 -6.23 -11.05 -4.21
C THR A 154 -4.76 -11.12 -3.80
N LYS A 155 -4.46 -11.52 -2.56
CA LYS A 155 -3.09 -11.75 -2.11
C LYS A 155 -2.52 -13.08 -2.59
N GLN A 156 -3.40 -14.04 -2.95
CA GLN A 156 -3.06 -15.31 -3.56
C GLN A 156 -1.94 -16.09 -2.83
N PHE A 157 -2.05 -16.18 -1.52
CA PHE A 157 -1.07 -16.86 -0.69
C PHE A 157 -0.82 -18.32 -1.13
N HIS A 158 -1.86 -19.02 -1.58
CA HIS A 158 -1.75 -20.39 -2.07
C HIS A 158 -0.75 -20.51 -3.25
N ILE A 159 -0.70 -19.51 -4.14
CA ILE A 159 0.29 -19.49 -5.23
C ILE A 159 1.72 -19.36 -4.69
N ALA A 160 1.92 -18.46 -3.72
CA ALA A 160 3.22 -18.31 -3.07
C ALA A 160 3.64 -19.61 -2.36
N TRP A 161 2.70 -20.25 -1.67
CA TRP A 161 2.92 -21.51 -0.99
C TRP A 161 3.34 -22.64 -1.93
N TYR A 162 2.61 -22.86 -3.03
CA TYR A 162 2.99 -23.87 -4.02
C TYR A 162 4.35 -23.61 -4.66
N ASN A 163 4.66 -22.34 -4.97
CA ASN A 163 5.99 -21.98 -5.46
C ASN A 163 7.07 -22.29 -4.42
N TYR A 164 6.81 -22.00 -3.14
CA TYR A 164 7.77 -22.31 -2.08
C TYR A 164 8.03 -23.80 -1.92
N ILE A 165 6.99 -24.64 -1.92
CA ILE A 165 7.16 -26.11 -1.88
C ILE A 165 8.05 -26.60 -3.04
N PHE A 166 7.85 -26.05 -4.24
CA PHE A 166 8.66 -26.40 -5.39
C PHE A 166 10.12 -25.95 -5.21
N ILE A 167 10.34 -24.75 -4.70
CA ILE A 167 11.68 -24.22 -4.37
C ILE A 167 12.36 -25.12 -3.34
N GLN A 168 11.67 -25.45 -2.25
CA GLN A 168 12.23 -26.22 -1.15
C GLN A 168 12.69 -27.62 -1.56
N ARG A 169 12.06 -28.23 -2.55
CA ARG A 169 12.51 -29.52 -3.14
C ARG A 169 13.88 -29.40 -3.79
N GLN A 170 14.24 -28.23 -4.30
CA GLN A 170 15.52 -27.95 -4.95
C GLN A 170 16.54 -27.37 -3.96
N GLU A 171 16.06 -26.63 -2.98
CA GLU A 171 16.81 -25.94 -1.95
C GLU A 171 16.32 -26.38 -0.56
N PRO A 172 16.70 -27.58 -0.06
CA PRO A 172 16.14 -28.14 1.18
C PRO A 172 16.35 -27.28 2.43
N ASN A 173 17.37 -26.41 2.43
CA ASN A 173 17.64 -25.49 3.53
C ASN A 173 16.89 -24.15 3.42
N ALA A 174 16.12 -23.92 2.36
CA ALA A 174 15.31 -22.72 2.23
C ALA A 174 14.29 -22.63 3.36
N ILE A 175 13.99 -21.41 3.79
CA ILE A 175 12.94 -21.13 4.80
C ILE A 175 11.97 -20.08 4.29
N LEU A 176 10.67 -20.27 4.55
CA LEU A 176 9.64 -19.29 4.26
C LEU A 176 9.28 -18.48 5.50
N TRP A 177 9.49 -17.19 5.44
CA TRP A 177 9.00 -16.25 6.44
C TRP A 177 7.64 -15.70 6.05
N LEU A 178 6.70 -15.75 6.98
CA LEU A 178 5.32 -15.37 6.80
C LEU A 178 4.98 -14.17 7.70
N VAL A 179 4.58 -13.04 7.10
CA VAL A 179 4.16 -11.83 7.81
C VAL A 179 2.71 -11.52 7.45
N GLY A 180 1.90 -11.20 8.45
CA GLY A 180 0.52 -10.76 8.25
C GLY A 180 -0.46 -11.36 9.24
N ASN A 181 -1.73 -11.02 9.07
CA ASN A 181 -2.79 -11.46 9.96
C ASN A 181 -3.40 -12.78 9.47
N PHE A 182 -2.91 -13.88 10.00
CA PHE A 182 -3.49 -15.20 9.80
C PHE A 182 -4.77 -15.32 10.60
N SER A 183 -5.89 -15.64 9.97
CA SER A 183 -7.05 -16.08 10.73
C SER A 183 -6.90 -17.54 11.16
N PRO A 184 -7.48 -17.94 12.32
CA PRO A 184 -7.47 -19.33 12.76
C PRO A 184 -7.98 -20.31 11.71
N GLU A 185 -8.96 -19.89 10.90
CA GLU A 185 -9.53 -20.70 9.83
C GLU A 185 -8.53 -20.89 8.66
N HIS A 186 -7.72 -19.89 8.36
CA HIS A 186 -6.64 -20.04 7.39
C HIS A 186 -5.55 -20.98 7.90
N LEU A 187 -5.17 -20.89 9.17
CA LEU A 187 -4.23 -21.80 9.79
C LEU A 187 -4.77 -23.24 9.76
N GLN A 188 -6.04 -23.42 10.08
CA GLN A 188 -6.67 -24.74 10.09
C GLN A 188 -6.80 -25.35 8.70
N TYR A 189 -7.16 -24.55 7.68
CA TYR A 189 -7.26 -24.99 6.29
C TYR A 189 -5.90 -25.37 5.69
N ASN A 190 -4.84 -24.66 6.08
CA ASN A 190 -3.50 -24.86 5.52
C ASN A 190 -2.57 -25.63 6.47
N PHE A 191 -3.01 -26.01 7.66
CA PHE A 191 -2.17 -26.64 8.66
C PHE A 191 -1.55 -27.96 8.16
N ASP A 192 -2.31 -28.77 7.44
CA ASP A 192 -1.81 -30.02 6.87
C ASP A 192 -0.75 -29.78 5.79
N PHE A 193 -0.82 -28.63 5.09
CA PHE A 193 0.18 -28.23 4.10
C PHE A 193 1.51 -27.78 4.74
N PHE A 194 1.47 -27.30 5.99
CA PHE A 194 2.65 -26.77 6.69
C PHE A 194 3.41 -27.83 7.47
N GLN A 195 2.93 -29.06 7.55
CA GLN A 195 3.61 -30.12 8.27
C GLN A 195 4.93 -30.51 7.60
N GLY A 196 6.02 -30.43 8.39
CA GLY A 196 7.35 -30.84 7.94
C GLY A 196 8.12 -29.84 7.10
N GLU A 197 7.58 -28.64 6.85
CA GLU A 197 8.22 -27.64 6.02
C GLU A 197 8.98 -26.59 6.83
N ASN A 198 10.06 -26.05 6.27
CA ASN A 198 10.81 -24.96 6.89
C ASN A 198 10.06 -23.64 6.72
N TRP A 199 9.36 -23.19 7.73
CA TRP A 199 8.69 -21.89 7.72
C TRP A 199 8.69 -21.24 9.10
N LYS A 200 8.52 -19.91 9.12
CA LYS A 200 8.41 -19.12 10.34
C LYS A 200 7.30 -18.09 10.18
N TYR A 201 6.34 -18.10 11.07
CA TYR A 201 5.29 -17.08 11.13
C TYR A 201 5.66 -15.99 12.14
N TRP A 202 5.69 -14.76 11.66
CA TRP A 202 6.01 -13.56 12.42
C TRP A 202 4.78 -12.86 13.00
N GLY A 203 3.58 -13.19 12.54
CA GLY A 203 2.35 -12.49 12.89
C GLY A 203 2.17 -11.18 12.12
N ALA A 204 1.17 -10.42 12.53
CA ALA A 204 0.98 -9.07 12.06
C ALA A 204 2.01 -8.15 12.73
N ILE A 205 2.78 -7.43 11.92
CA ILE A 205 3.83 -6.52 12.39
C ILE A 205 3.32 -5.08 12.23
N ASP A 206 3.11 -4.40 13.33
CA ASP A 206 2.72 -2.99 13.42
C ASP A 206 3.92 -2.05 13.65
N ASN A 207 5.06 -2.60 14.10
CA ASN A 207 6.32 -1.88 14.24
C ASN A 207 7.05 -1.83 12.89
N PRO A 208 7.16 -0.64 12.25
CA PRO A 208 7.77 -0.52 10.93
C PRO A 208 9.28 -0.80 10.91
N GLU A 209 9.99 -0.55 12.02
CA GLU A 209 11.43 -0.87 12.13
C GLU A 209 11.65 -2.38 12.12
N LEU A 210 10.85 -3.14 12.89
CA LEU A 210 10.92 -4.60 12.87
C LEU A 210 10.54 -5.15 11.47
N LEU A 211 9.54 -4.56 10.83
CA LEU A 211 9.15 -4.95 9.47
C LEU A 211 10.30 -4.71 8.47
N ALA A 212 10.99 -3.57 8.59
CA ALA A 212 12.16 -3.26 7.78
C ALA A 212 13.33 -4.24 8.06
N ASP A 213 13.55 -4.64 9.33
CA ASP A 213 14.55 -5.66 9.69
C ASP A 213 14.25 -7.01 9.01
N ILE A 214 12.97 -7.42 8.99
CA ILE A 214 12.52 -8.63 8.30
C ILE A 214 12.76 -8.52 6.79
N TYR A 215 12.40 -7.39 6.17
CA TYR A 215 12.59 -7.16 4.75
C TYR A 215 14.08 -7.17 4.33
N ARG A 216 14.94 -6.52 5.12
CA ARG A 216 16.40 -6.53 4.88
C ARG A 216 17.04 -7.91 5.00
N SER A 217 16.40 -8.81 5.76
CA SER A 217 16.91 -10.14 6.08
C SER A 217 16.43 -11.22 5.12
N ALA A 218 15.39 -10.92 4.34
CA ALA A 218 14.88 -11.83 3.33
C ALA A 218 15.67 -11.68 2.03
N ASP A 219 16.05 -12.82 1.44
CA ASP A 219 16.75 -12.86 0.16
C ASP A 219 15.78 -12.62 -0.99
N TYR A 220 14.56 -13.18 -0.88
CA TYR A 220 13.55 -13.13 -1.93
C TYR A 220 12.16 -12.84 -1.39
N PHE A 221 11.33 -12.16 -2.20
CA PHE A 221 9.92 -11.94 -1.91
C PHE A 221 9.03 -12.67 -2.92
N LEU A 222 8.23 -13.60 -2.43
CA LEU A 222 7.21 -14.30 -3.21
C LEU A 222 6.00 -13.38 -3.39
N TYR A 223 6.07 -12.47 -4.36
CA TYR A 223 5.02 -11.50 -4.59
C TYR A 223 3.99 -12.03 -5.60
N THR A 224 2.86 -12.51 -5.10
CA THR A 224 1.80 -13.13 -5.90
C THR A 224 0.50 -12.33 -5.95
N TYR A 225 0.50 -11.09 -5.46
CA TYR A 225 -0.71 -10.28 -5.35
C TYR A 225 -1.31 -9.96 -6.72
N PHE A 226 -2.61 -10.18 -6.83
CA PHE A 226 -3.36 -9.96 -8.06
C PHE A 226 -4.05 -8.60 -8.04
N ASN A 227 -3.88 -7.81 -9.10
CA ASN A 227 -4.55 -6.52 -9.29
C ASN A 227 -4.43 -5.56 -8.09
N ASP A 228 -3.26 -5.46 -7.48
CA ASP A 228 -2.99 -4.44 -6.47
C ASP A 228 -2.76 -3.09 -7.15
N ALA A 229 -3.44 -2.05 -6.71
CA ALA A 229 -3.35 -0.72 -7.33
C ALA A 229 -1.93 -0.13 -7.24
N CYS A 230 -1.30 -0.27 -6.07
CA CYS A 230 0.08 0.13 -5.80
C CYS A 230 0.53 -0.47 -4.47
N SER A 231 1.28 -1.55 -4.53
CA SER A 231 1.64 -2.31 -3.34
C SER A 231 2.67 -1.61 -2.47
N GLN A 232 2.24 -1.22 -1.28
CA GLN A 232 3.12 -0.61 -0.29
C GLN A 232 4.25 -1.57 0.14
N THR A 233 3.92 -2.85 0.37
CA THR A 233 4.91 -3.86 0.79
C THR A 233 5.99 -4.12 -0.26
N LEU A 234 5.64 -4.04 -1.55
CA LEU A 234 6.61 -4.20 -2.63
C LEU A 234 7.58 -3.01 -2.67
N ILE A 235 7.06 -1.78 -2.51
CA ILE A 235 7.87 -0.56 -2.43
C ILE A 235 8.83 -0.63 -1.25
N GLU A 236 8.34 -0.98 -0.07
CA GLU A 236 9.12 -1.13 1.16
C GLU A 236 10.23 -2.18 1.01
N PHE A 237 9.92 -3.30 0.36
CA PHE A 237 10.89 -4.37 0.11
C PHE A 237 11.99 -3.92 -0.86
N TYR A 238 11.66 -3.24 -1.94
CA TYR A 238 12.66 -2.65 -2.85
C TYR A 238 13.54 -1.62 -2.16
N LEU A 239 12.97 -0.78 -1.31
CA LEU A 239 13.75 0.20 -0.54
C LEU A 239 14.73 -0.49 0.41
N CYS A 240 14.36 -1.62 1.00
CA CYS A 240 15.24 -2.43 1.85
C CYS A 240 16.35 -3.17 1.05
N GLY A 241 16.39 -3.03 -0.26
CA GLY A 241 17.40 -3.67 -1.13
C GLY A 241 17.02 -5.07 -1.58
N GLY A 242 15.81 -5.52 -1.29
CA GLY A 242 15.31 -6.83 -1.68
C GLY A 242 15.00 -6.93 -3.18
N GLN A 243 14.98 -8.17 -3.66
CA GLN A 243 14.60 -8.48 -5.05
C GLN A 243 13.41 -9.44 -5.06
N PRO A 244 12.23 -9.01 -5.54
CA PRO A 244 11.10 -9.89 -5.62
C PRO A 244 11.30 -10.93 -6.72
N ILE A 245 10.90 -12.18 -6.41
CA ILE A 245 10.71 -13.25 -7.38
C ILE A 245 9.21 -13.56 -7.47
N TYR A 246 8.79 -14.19 -8.54
CA TYR A 246 7.37 -14.46 -8.81
C TYR A 246 6.52 -13.19 -8.71
N LEU A 247 7.02 -12.11 -9.30
CA LEU A 247 6.28 -10.87 -9.38
C LEU A 247 5.02 -11.08 -10.21
N SER A 248 3.85 -10.79 -9.63
CA SER A 248 2.61 -10.75 -10.39
C SER A 248 2.73 -9.76 -11.54
N LEU A 249 2.38 -10.18 -12.75
CA LEU A 249 2.37 -9.31 -13.95
C LEU A 249 1.08 -8.49 -14.05
N THR A 250 0.34 -8.34 -12.96
CA THR A 250 -0.93 -7.61 -12.90
C THR A 250 -0.88 -6.49 -11.87
N GLY A 251 -1.67 -5.46 -12.09
CA GLY A 251 -1.75 -4.34 -11.18
C GLY A 251 -0.59 -3.34 -11.32
N GLY A 252 -0.46 -2.49 -10.31
CA GLY A 252 0.59 -1.47 -10.25
C GLY A 252 1.98 -2.02 -9.93
N ALA A 253 2.12 -3.33 -9.64
CA ALA A 253 3.40 -3.95 -9.31
C ALA A 253 4.39 -3.90 -10.49
N VAL A 254 3.88 -4.03 -11.71
CA VAL A 254 4.70 -3.92 -12.93
C VAL A 254 5.30 -2.52 -13.02
N GLU A 255 4.49 -1.48 -12.82
CA GLU A 255 4.94 -0.09 -12.85
C GLU A 255 5.94 0.22 -11.74
N ILE A 256 5.75 -0.31 -10.53
CA ILE A 256 6.71 -0.19 -9.43
C ILE A 256 8.07 -0.75 -9.84
N LYS A 257 8.08 -1.97 -10.42
CA LYS A 257 9.29 -2.62 -10.91
C LYS A 257 9.98 -1.79 -11.99
N GLU A 258 9.25 -1.37 -13.02
CA GLU A 258 9.76 -0.57 -14.14
C GLU A 258 10.37 0.76 -13.65
N LYS A 259 9.68 1.44 -12.72
CA LYS A 259 10.19 2.69 -12.14
C LYS A 259 11.44 2.48 -11.30
N PHE A 260 11.49 1.38 -10.54
CA PHE A 260 12.67 1.01 -9.78
C PHE A 260 13.86 0.69 -10.69
N GLU A 261 13.65 -0.06 -11.77
CA GLU A 261 14.70 -0.41 -12.74
C GLU A 261 15.22 0.82 -13.50
N MET A 262 14.33 1.77 -13.82
CA MET A 262 14.67 2.97 -14.60
C MET A 262 15.31 4.07 -13.75
N TYR A 263 14.81 4.28 -12.52
CA TYR A 263 15.16 5.46 -11.71
C TYR A 263 15.77 5.09 -10.35
N GLY A 264 15.88 3.80 -10.03
CA GLY A 264 16.39 3.34 -8.74
C GLY A 264 15.42 3.58 -7.58
N ARG A 265 15.96 3.42 -6.37
CA ARG A 265 15.19 3.52 -5.12
C ARG A 265 14.61 4.91 -4.88
N GLU A 266 15.26 5.94 -5.35
CA GLU A 266 14.86 7.33 -5.17
C GLU A 266 13.43 7.59 -5.67
N TYR A 267 13.00 6.87 -6.70
CA TYR A 267 11.65 6.98 -7.23
C TYR A 267 10.58 6.37 -6.30
N LEU A 268 10.96 5.50 -5.40
CA LEU A 268 10.05 4.83 -4.46
C LEU A 268 9.97 5.50 -3.09
N THR A 269 10.63 6.63 -2.90
CA THR A 269 10.69 7.33 -1.61
C THR A 269 9.42 8.15 -1.32
N ALA A 270 9.13 8.32 -0.03
CA ALA A 270 8.08 9.22 0.42
C ALA A 270 8.41 10.69 0.10
N THR A 271 9.69 11.06 0.13
CA THR A 271 10.16 12.40 -0.27
C THR A 271 9.73 12.74 -1.70
N ARG A 272 9.98 11.84 -2.67
CA ARG A 272 9.55 12.03 -4.06
C ARG A 272 8.02 12.12 -4.15
N MET A 273 7.30 11.17 -3.55
CA MET A 273 5.83 11.16 -3.53
C MET A 273 5.27 12.48 -3.00
N CYS A 274 5.74 12.94 -1.85
CA CYS A 274 5.26 14.18 -1.23
C CYS A 274 5.59 15.43 -2.04
N LYS A 275 6.71 15.44 -2.78
CA LYS A 275 7.04 16.52 -3.72
C LYS A 275 6.01 16.61 -4.86
N GLU A 276 5.67 15.48 -5.48
CA GLU A 276 4.66 15.42 -6.56
C GLU A 276 3.27 15.83 -6.03
N TYR A 277 2.90 15.41 -4.82
CA TYR A 277 1.67 15.85 -4.17
C TYR A 277 1.68 17.37 -3.93
N LYS A 278 2.79 17.94 -3.45
CA LYS A 278 2.91 19.39 -3.25
C LYS A 278 2.61 20.15 -4.54
N GLU A 279 3.27 19.79 -5.64
CA GLU A 279 3.10 20.41 -6.95
C GLU A 279 1.64 20.31 -7.44
N ALA A 280 1.02 19.14 -7.28
CA ALA A 280 -0.37 18.91 -7.66
C ALA A 280 -1.36 19.74 -6.82
N LEU A 281 -1.16 19.81 -5.51
CA LEU A 281 -2.05 20.51 -4.58
C LEU A 281 -1.92 22.04 -4.68
N GLU A 282 -0.72 22.56 -4.89
CA GLU A 282 -0.49 23.99 -5.13
C GLU A 282 -1.19 24.48 -6.40
N GLY A 283 -1.35 23.60 -7.41
CA GLY A 283 -2.05 23.91 -8.65
C GLY A 283 -3.57 24.11 -8.50
N ILE A 284 -4.17 23.62 -7.41
CA ILE A 284 -5.62 23.71 -7.17
C ILE A 284 -5.98 24.93 -6.33
N ILE A 285 -5.10 25.36 -5.44
CA ILE A 285 -5.36 26.47 -4.50
C ILE A 285 -5.18 27.82 -5.19
N ARG A 286 -4.52 27.86 -6.35
CA ARG A 286 -4.34 29.07 -7.17
C ARG A 286 -5.59 29.35 -8.00
#